data_127f9cfcdc59fdb3e3a25a1ba4877b33
#
_entry.id   127f9cfcdc59fdb3e3a25a1ba4877b33
#
_cell.length_a   1.000
_cell.length_b   1.000
_cell.length_c   1.000
_cell.angle_alpha   90.00
_cell.angle_beta   90.00
_cell.angle_gamma   90.00
#
_symmetry.space_group_name_H-M   'P 1'
#
loop_
_entity.id
_entity.type
_entity.pdbx_description
1 polymer ?
#
loop_
_entity_poly.entity_id
_entity_poly.type
_entity_poly.pdbx_seq_one_letter_code
_entity_poly.pdbx_strand_id
1 'polypeptide(L)'
;NSYVWASRNSDKLRSLTIVDTGPESQPRGRNRIQNFKELPDELDTFEEFADRVQEYTGRNREQTLGSLKYSIRQRQDGKWSWKYDKVMRAPGHRSPSMTSEQLWDCVAKITCPTLVTRGSESDIFADMTMQRMQEVIPDCTTVTVSKAGHLVAGDNPAEFLVAVQGLLSRVN
;
A
#
# COMPACT_ATOMS: atom_id res chain seq x y z
N ASN A 1 2.59 1.35 -9.49
CA ASN A 1 2.69 2.41 -10.51
C ASN A 1 3.90 3.32 -10.32
N SER A 2 4.25 3.76 -9.09
CA SER A 2 5.34 4.70 -8.85
C SER A 2 6.71 4.17 -9.29
N TYR A 3 7.08 2.95 -8.93
CA TYR A 3 8.38 2.39 -9.36
C TYR A 3 8.44 2.06 -10.87
N VAL A 4 7.31 1.78 -11.52
CA VAL A 4 7.26 1.65 -12.99
C VAL A 4 7.50 3.01 -13.66
N TRP A 5 6.97 4.10 -13.09
CA TRP A 5 7.26 5.44 -13.58
C TRP A 5 8.71 5.84 -13.29
N ALA A 6 9.19 5.56 -12.07
CA ALA A 6 10.55 5.86 -11.63
C ALA A 6 11.61 5.16 -12.50
N SER A 7 11.33 3.93 -12.98
CA SER A 7 12.24 3.20 -13.87
C SER A 7 12.59 3.93 -15.17
N ARG A 8 11.79 4.91 -15.55
CA ARG A 8 11.96 5.71 -16.79
C ARG A 8 12.28 7.18 -16.52
N ASN A 9 12.22 7.60 -15.26
CA ASN A 9 12.29 9.01 -14.88
C ASN A 9 13.05 9.20 -13.54
N SER A 10 14.00 8.32 -13.22
CA SER A 10 14.78 8.43 -11.98
C SER A 10 15.55 9.75 -11.89
N ASP A 11 15.99 10.28 -13.02
CA ASP A 11 16.68 11.59 -13.16
C ASP A 11 15.80 12.78 -12.74
N LYS A 12 14.49 12.62 -12.72
CA LYS A 12 13.50 13.65 -12.32
C LYS A 12 13.08 13.51 -10.85
N LEU A 13 13.57 12.49 -10.16
CA LEU A 13 13.23 12.21 -8.78
C LEU A 13 14.37 12.53 -7.84
N ARG A 14 14.10 13.29 -6.78
CA ARG A 14 15.05 13.44 -5.66
C ARG A 14 15.14 12.16 -4.84
N SER A 15 14.03 11.44 -4.70
CA SER A 15 13.96 10.16 -4.01
C SER A 15 12.66 9.43 -4.33
N LEU A 16 12.61 8.13 -3.99
CA LEU A 16 11.43 7.28 -4.10
C LEU A 16 11.21 6.54 -2.77
N THR A 17 9.97 6.55 -2.29
CA THR A 17 9.55 5.69 -1.18
C THR A 17 8.54 4.65 -1.68
N ILE A 18 8.85 3.39 -1.48
CA ILE A 18 7.99 2.24 -1.80
C ILE A 18 7.49 1.64 -0.48
N VAL A 19 6.18 1.58 -0.30
CA VAL A 19 5.56 1.17 0.96
C VAL A 19 4.80 -0.13 0.78
N ASP A 20 5.31 -1.19 1.39
CA ASP A 20 4.72 -2.52 1.52
C ASP A 20 4.20 -3.12 0.20
N THR A 21 4.97 -2.93 -0.86
CA THR A 21 4.65 -3.45 -2.20
C THR A 21 5.92 -3.72 -3.00
N GLY A 22 5.83 -4.62 -3.98
CA GLY A 22 6.94 -4.95 -4.86
C GLY A 22 6.47 -5.64 -6.14
N PRO A 23 7.43 -6.14 -6.94
CA PRO A 23 7.14 -6.91 -8.16
C PRO A 23 6.36 -8.20 -7.91
N GLU A 24 6.45 -8.73 -6.71
CA GLU A 24 5.76 -9.95 -6.28
C GLU A 24 4.91 -9.66 -5.06
N SER A 25 3.75 -10.29 -4.98
CA SER A 25 2.87 -10.24 -3.82
C SER A 25 2.49 -11.64 -3.36
N GLN A 26 2.38 -11.83 -2.04
CA GLN A 26 2.03 -13.13 -1.47
C GLN A 26 0.55 -13.46 -1.74
N PRO A 27 0.24 -14.73 -2.06
CA PRO A 27 -1.14 -15.17 -2.33
C PRO A 27 -2.09 -14.89 -1.17
N ARG A 28 -1.65 -15.06 0.07
CA ARG A 28 -2.47 -14.85 1.26
C ARG A 28 -3.04 -13.43 1.33
N GLY A 29 -2.19 -12.42 1.20
CA GLY A 29 -2.62 -11.03 1.24
C GLY A 29 -3.47 -10.65 0.03
N ARG A 30 -3.12 -11.15 -1.18
CA ARG A 30 -3.94 -10.94 -2.38
C ARG A 30 -5.36 -11.47 -2.20
N ASN A 31 -5.49 -12.70 -1.69
CA ASN A 31 -6.80 -13.32 -1.46
C ASN A 31 -7.60 -12.54 -0.40
N ARG A 32 -6.94 -12.08 0.67
CA ARG A 32 -7.58 -11.24 1.69
C ARG A 32 -8.11 -9.93 1.11
N ILE A 33 -7.31 -9.25 0.29
CA ILE A 33 -7.73 -8.03 -0.42
C ILE A 33 -8.89 -8.33 -1.37
N GLN A 34 -8.82 -9.43 -2.12
CA GLN A 34 -9.86 -9.81 -3.06
C GLN A 34 -11.19 -10.09 -2.33
N ASN A 35 -11.16 -10.88 -1.27
CA ASN A 35 -12.35 -11.16 -0.44
C ASN A 35 -12.97 -9.87 0.11
N PHE A 36 -12.15 -8.93 0.60
CA PHE A 36 -12.64 -7.63 1.06
C PHE A 36 -13.29 -6.82 -0.07
N LYS A 37 -12.74 -6.87 -1.28
CA LYS A 37 -13.29 -6.19 -2.46
C LYS A 37 -14.61 -6.79 -2.95
N GLU A 38 -14.89 -8.03 -2.65
CA GLU A 38 -16.15 -8.71 -3.01
C GLU A 38 -17.32 -8.35 -2.07
N LEU A 39 -17.02 -7.75 -0.92
CA LEU A 39 -18.06 -7.27 -0.01
C LEU A 39 -18.83 -6.08 -0.60
N PRO A 40 -20.11 -5.88 -0.24
CA PRO A 40 -20.90 -4.77 -0.73
C PRO A 40 -20.26 -3.40 -0.54
N ASP A 41 -20.35 -2.53 -1.53
CA ASP A 41 -19.82 -1.17 -1.50
C ASP A 41 -20.67 -0.19 -0.70
N GLU A 42 -21.88 -0.58 -0.37
CA GLU A 42 -22.88 0.24 0.30
C GLU A 42 -23.40 -0.49 1.54
N LEU A 43 -23.51 0.24 2.65
CA LEU A 43 -24.04 -0.24 3.92
C LEU A 43 -25.02 0.78 4.48
N ASP A 44 -25.88 0.34 5.39
CA ASP A 44 -26.91 1.20 5.96
C ASP A 44 -26.34 2.17 7.00
N THR A 45 -25.27 1.77 7.71
CA THR A 45 -24.70 2.59 8.79
C THR A 45 -23.18 2.80 8.64
N PHE A 46 -22.68 3.86 9.28
CA PHE A 46 -21.26 4.11 9.43
C PHE A 46 -20.57 3.03 10.27
N GLU A 47 -21.26 2.56 11.28
CA GLU A 47 -20.80 1.54 12.22
C GLU A 47 -20.53 0.21 11.54
N GLU A 48 -21.39 -0.22 10.62
CA GLU A 48 -21.16 -1.44 9.81
C GLU A 48 -19.90 -1.34 8.97
N PHE A 49 -19.60 -0.16 8.40
CA PHE A 49 -18.32 0.08 7.73
C PHE A 49 -17.15 -0.01 8.68
N ALA A 50 -17.30 0.57 9.88
CA ALA A 50 -16.24 0.55 10.88
C ALA A 50 -15.94 -0.87 11.38
N ASP A 51 -16.95 -1.68 11.62
CA ASP A 51 -16.80 -3.08 12.03
C ASP A 51 -16.09 -3.90 10.95
N ARG A 52 -16.53 -3.76 9.70
CA ARG A 52 -15.92 -4.42 8.53
C ARG A 52 -14.45 -4.04 8.34
N VAL A 53 -14.13 -2.75 8.44
CA VAL A 53 -12.75 -2.27 8.28
C VAL A 53 -11.88 -2.70 9.45
N GLN A 54 -12.43 -2.70 10.67
CA GLN A 54 -11.74 -3.19 11.86
C GLN A 54 -11.41 -4.67 11.75
N GLU A 55 -12.36 -5.50 11.34
CA GLU A 55 -12.16 -6.92 11.09
C GLU A 55 -11.07 -7.17 10.02
N TYR A 56 -11.14 -6.42 8.92
CA TYR A 56 -10.17 -6.54 7.83
C TYR A 56 -8.76 -6.09 8.22
N THR A 57 -8.60 -4.99 8.96
CA THR A 57 -7.31 -4.37 9.26
C THR A 57 -6.70 -4.85 10.57
N GLY A 58 -7.49 -5.39 11.49
CA GLY A 58 -7.07 -5.70 12.87
C GLY A 58 -6.80 -4.46 13.75
N ARG A 59 -7.08 -3.26 13.27
CA ARG A 59 -6.87 -2.00 14.01
C ARG A 59 -7.87 -1.86 15.15
N ASN A 60 -7.49 -1.07 16.16
CA ASN A 60 -8.45 -0.68 17.20
C ASN A 60 -9.54 0.26 16.65
N ARG A 61 -10.61 0.43 17.43
CA ARG A 61 -11.78 1.22 17.00
C ARG A 61 -11.44 2.67 16.70
N GLU A 62 -10.63 3.30 17.52
CA GLU A 62 -10.25 4.72 17.37
C GLU A 62 -9.48 4.95 16.06
N GLN A 63 -8.47 4.14 15.79
CA GLN A 63 -7.70 4.18 14.52
C GLN A 63 -8.59 3.95 13.31
N THR A 64 -9.53 2.99 13.41
CA THR A 64 -10.48 2.69 12.34
C THR A 64 -11.38 3.88 12.06
N LEU A 65 -12.04 4.44 13.07
CA LEU A 65 -12.93 5.60 12.93
C LEU A 65 -12.17 6.82 12.42
N GLY A 66 -10.95 7.05 12.93
CA GLY A 66 -10.09 8.17 12.53
C GLY A 66 -9.78 8.21 11.05
N SER A 67 -9.58 7.04 10.43
CA SER A 67 -9.25 6.91 9.00
C SER A 67 -10.51 6.79 8.11
N LEU A 68 -11.52 6.08 8.58
CA LEU A 68 -12.70 5.73 7.79
C LEU A 68 -13.51 6.94 7.34
N LYS A 69 -13.64 7.97 8.20
CA LYS A 69 -14.34 9.23 7.89
C LYS A 69 -13.84 9.94 6.61
N TYR A 70 -12.60 9.70 6.23
CA TYR A 70 -12.04 10.25 4.99
C TYR A 70 -12.29 9.37 3.78
N SER A 71 -12.61 8.09 3.98
CA SER A 71 -12.73 7.07 2.94
C SER A 71 -14.16 6.79 2.50
N ILE A 72 -15.15 7.10 3.33
CA ILE A 72 -16.56 6.90 3.04
C ILE A 72 -17.37 8.20 3.09
N ARG A 73 -18.56 8.18 2.52
CA ARG A 73 -19.51 9.30 2.52
C ARG A 73 -20.93 8.77 2.69
N GLN A 74 -21.78 9.58 3.31
CA GLN A 74 -23.21 9.34 3.28
C GLN A 74 -23.79 9.79 1.94
N ARG A 75 -24.70 9.01 1.41
CA ARG A 75 -25.42 9.27 0.17
C ARG A 75 -26.73 10.00 0.46
N GLN A 76 -27.41 10.50 -0.59
CA GLN A 76 -28.71 11.15 -0.48
C GLN A 76 -29.82 10.22 0.01
N ASP A 77 -29.70 8.91 -0.24
CA ASP A 77 -30.62 7.87 0.23
C ASP A 77 -30.37 7.44 1.69
N GLY A 78 -29.45 8.11 2.40
CA GLY A 78 -29.09 7.84 3.78
C GLY A 78 -28.04 6.74 3.96
N LYS A 79 -27.80 5.90 2.96
CA LYS A 79 -26.77 4.85 2.99
C LYS A 79 -25.35 5.42 2.96
N TRP A 80 -24.42 4.63 3.42
CA TRP A 80 -22.97 4.93 3.35
C TRP A 80 -22.33 4.21 2.19
N SER A 81 -21.33 4.80 1.56
CA SER A 81 -20.56 4.19 0.49
C SER A 81 -19.11 4.67 0.47
N TRP A 82 -18.23 3.87 -0.13
CA TRP A 82 -16.86 4.29 -0.40
C TRP A 82 -16.81 5.52 -1.32
N LYS A 83 -15.78 6.37 -1.14
CA LYS A 83 -15.54 7.56 -1.99
C LYS A 83 -14.85 7.24 -3.30
N TYR A 84 -14.22 6.07 -3.44
CA TYR A 84 -13.53 5.73 -4.68
C TYR A 84 -14.50 5.55 -5.86
N ASP A 85 -13.97 5.60 -7.08
CA ASP A 85 -14.76 5.38 -8.29
C ASP A 85 -15.21 3.91 -8.39
N LYS A 86 -16.50 3.68 -8.51
CA LYS A 86 -17.10 2.35 -8.64
C LYS A 86 -16.60 1.58 -9.85
N VAL A 87 -16.09 2.26 -10.89
CA VAL A 87 -15.48 1.60 -12.06
C VAL A 87 -14.34 0.67 -11.66
N MET A 88 -13.64 0.96 -10.56
CA MET A 88 -12.55 0.11 -10.04
C MET A 88 -13.00 -1.30 -9.64
N ARG A 89 -14.30 -1.50 -9.42
CA ARG A 89 -14.91 -2.80 -9.09
C ARG A 89 -15.89 -3.29 -10.16
N ALA A 90 -16.04 -2.55 -11.26
CA ALA A 90 -16.96 -2.95 -12.32
C ALA A 90 -16.54 -4.30 -12.92
N PRO A 91 -17.51 -5.20 -13.21
CA PRO A 91 -17.22 -6.44 -13.89
C PRO A 91 -16.48 -6.17 -15.22
N GLY A 92 -15.41 -6.91 -15.46
CA GLY A 92 -14.59 -6.74 -16.66
C GLY A 92 -13.58 -5.58 -16.61
N HIS A 93 -13.61 -4.73 -15.58
CA HIS A 93 -12.56 -3.73 -15.40
C HIS A 93 -11.24 -4.42 -15.02
N ARG A 94 -10.33 -4.50 -15.97
CA ARG A 94 -8.94 -4.95 -15.74
C ARG A 94 -8.00 -3.85 -16.15
N SER A 95 -7.27 -3.31 -15.20
CA SER A 95 -6.12 -2.48 -15.55
C SER A 95 -5.09 -3.36 -16.25
N PRO A 96 -4.43 -2.88 -17.32
CA PRO A 96 -3.28 -3.57 -17.88
C PRO A 96 -2.30 -3.89 -16.77
N SER A 97 -1.96 -5.15 -16.60
CA SER A 97 -1.01 -5.59 -15.57
C SER A 97 0.27 -6.06 -16.23
N MET A 98 1.39 -5.62 -15.68
CA MET A 98 2.71 -6.15 -16.02
C MET A 98 2.91 -7.47 -15.28
N THR A 99 3.69 -8.39 -15.89
CA THR A 99 4.14 -9.60 -15.19
C THR A 99 5.14 -9.26 -14.08
N SER A 100 5.35 -10.17 -13.13
CA SER A 100 6.39 -9.99 -12.09
C SER A 100 7.76 -9.75 -12.71
N GLU A 101 8.11 -10.48 -13.77
CA GLU A 101 9.37 -10.31 -14.48
C GLU A 101 9.54 -8.90 -15.05
N GLN A 102 8.52 -8.39 -15.76
CA GLN A 102 8.51 -7.02 -16.26
C GLN A 102 8.61 -5.97 -15.15
N LEU A 103 8.01 -6.26 -13.98
CA LEU A 103 8.10 -5.38 -12.82
C LEU A 103 9.50 -5.41 -12.20
N TRP A 104 10.18 -6.57 -12.17
CA TRP A 104 11.58 -6.67 -11.76
C TRP A 104 12.51 -5.91 -12.71
N ASP A 105 12.27 -5.98 -14.01
CA ASP A 105 13.01 -5.17 -15.00
C ASP A 105 12.84 -3.66 -14.78
N CYS A 106 11.66 -3.23 -14.31
CA CYS A 106 11.45 -1.84 -13.92
C CYS A 106 12.23 -1.49 -12.66
N VAL A 107 12.18 -2.33 -11.64
CA VAL A 107 12.88 -2.10 -10.36
C VAL A 107 14.40 -1.99 -10.58
N ALA A 108 14.98 -2.83 -11.43
CA ALA A 108 16.40 -2.82 -11.77
C ALA A 108 16.88 -1.53 -12.46
N LYS A 109 15.97 -0.75 -13.02
CA LYS A 109 16.28 0.52 -13.70
C LYS A 109 16.14 1.76 -12.81
N ILE A 110 15.75 1.59 -11.54
CA ILE A 110 15.65 2.70 -10.60
C ILE A 110 17.06 3.09 -10.14
N THR A 111 17.43 4.36 -10.31
CA THR A 111 18.73 4.89 -9.94
C THR A 111 18.66 6.02 -8.90
N CYS A 112 17.47 6.54 -8.59
CA CYS A 112 17.33 7.55 -7.55
C CYS A 112 17.38 6.92 -6.14
N PRO A 113 17.78 7.68 -5.11
CA PRO A 113 17.74 7.24 -3.72
C PRO A 113 16.37 6.67 -3.36
N THR A 114 16.32 5.43 -2.91
CA THR A 114 15.07 4.69 -2.70
C THR A 114 14.98 4.15 -1.27
N LEU A 115 13.83 4.34 -0.65
CA LEU A 115 13.44 3.67 0.60
C LEU A 115 12.37 2.65 0.29
N VAL A 116 12.57 1.41 0.71
CA VAL A 116 11.54 0.36 0.70
C VAL A 116 11.15 0.05 2.13
N THR A 117 9.89 0.24 2.48
CA THR A 117 9.38 -0.10 3.81
C THR A 117 8.44 -1.29 3.74
N ARG A 118 8.48 -2.14 4.76
CA ARG A 118 7.61 -3.30 4.94
C ARG A 118 7.02 -3.29 6.35
N GLY A 119 5.74 -3.63 6.48
CA GLY A 119 5.18 -3.94 7.80
C GLY A 119 5.64 -5.30 8.30
N SER A 120 6.07 -5.41 9.56
CA SER A 120 6.54 -6.69 10.14
C SER A 120 5.49 -7.80 10.07
N GLU A 121 4.21 -7.44 10.05
CA GLU A 121 3.05 -8.34 9.99
C GLU A 121 2.40 -8.37 8.59
N SER A 122 3.08 -7.82 7.58
CA SER A 122 2.55 -7.83 6.21
C SER A 122 2.40 -9.24 5.67
N ASP A 123 1.22 -9.55 5.16
CA ASP A 123 0.89 -10.80 4.49
C ASP A 123 0.87 -10.68 2.95
N ILE A 124 1.22 -9.51 2.42
CA ILE A 124 1.23 -9.25 0.97
C ILE A 124 2.63 -9.00 0.41
N PHE A 125 3.52 -8.41 1.19
CA PHE A 125 4.89 -8.11 0.78
C PHE A 125 5.89 -8.93 1.60
N ALA A 126 6.66 -9.80 0.94
CA ALA A 126 7.58 -10.73 1.59
C ALA A 126 8.94 -10.08 1.91
N ASP A 127 9.59 -10.50 3.00
CA ASP A 127 10.96 -10.11 3.33
C ASP A 127 11.93 -10.43 2.20
N MET A 128 11.82 -11.61 1.59
CA MET A 128 12.68 -12.01 0.46
C MET A 128 12.52 -11.07 -0.75
N THR A 129 11.30 -10.58 -1.02
CA THR A 129 11.07 -9.61 -2.09
C THR A 129 11.70 -8.27 -1.76
N MET A 130 11.61 -7.82 -0.50
CA MET A 130 12.26 -6.59 -0.04
C MET A 130 13.79 -6.68 -0.11
N GLN A 131 14.37 -7.79 0.32
CA GLN A 131 15.82 -8.05 0.24
C GLN A 131 16.29 -8.01 -1.22
N ARG A 132 15.60 -8.70 -2.11
CA ARG A 132 15.93 -8.68 -3.54
C ARG A 132 15.82 -7.27 -4.15
N MET A 133 14.84 -6.45 -3.72
CA MET A 133 14.77 -5.06 -4.16
C MET A 133 15.99 -4.25 -3.68
N GLN A 134 16.47 -4.50 -2.47
CA GLN A 134 17.69 -3.86 -1.94
C GLN A 134 18.94 -4.26 -2.74
N GLU A 135 19.02 -5.51 -3.18
CA GLU A 135 20.16 -5.99 -4.00
C GLU A 135 20.17 -5.40 -5.41
N VAL A 136 18.98 -5.17 -5.97
CA VAL A 136 18.80 -4.79 -7.37
C VAL A 136 18.82 -3.27 -7.58
N ILE A 137 18.32 -2.48 -6.60
CA ILE A 137 18.32 -1.01 -6.67
C ILE A 137 19.65 -0.47 -6.09
N PRO A 138 20.47 0.25 -6.87
CA PRO A 138 21.84 0.65 -6.45
C PRO A 138 21.90 1.49 -5.17
N ASP A 139 20.95 2.42 -4.98
CA ASP A 139 20.85 3.26 -3.76
C ASP A 139 19.53 2.97 -3.04
N CYS A 140 19.47 1.83 -2.37
CA CYS A 140 18.29 1.35 -1.66
C CYS A 140 18.54 1.17 -0.16
N THR A 141 17.66 1.75 0.63
CA THR A 141 17.53 1.48 2.07
C THR A 141 16.24 0.72 2.31
N THR A 142 16.29 -0.32 3.14
CA THR A 142 15.10 -1.09 3.53
C THR A 142 14.83 -0.92 5.03
N VAL A 143 13.55 -0.82 5.41
CA VAL A 143 13.12 -0.72 6.81
C VAL A 143 11.90 -1.59 7.03
N THR A 144 11.98 -2.51 8.00
CA THR A 144 10.82 -3.23 8.51
C THR A 144 10.24 -2.47 9.69
N VAL A 145 9.01 -1.98 9.51
CA VAL A 145 8.25 -1.22 10.51
C VAL A 145 7.53 -2.20 11.43
N SER A 146 7.83 -2.14 12.74
CA SER A 146 7.30 -3.07 13.73
C SER A 146 5.80 -2.85 13.98
N LYS A 147 5.10 -3.93 14.34
CA LYS A 147 3.65 -3.91 14.65
C LYS A 147 2.81 -3.25 13.55
N ALA A 148 3.19 -3.43 12.30
CA ALA A 148 2.49 -2.89 11.14
C ALA A 148 2.17 -4.01 10.14
N GLY A 149 0.96 -4.01 9.61
CA GLY A 149 0.53 -4.83 8.48
C GLY A 149 0.75 -4.09 7.16
N HIS A 150 -0.13 -4.35 6.18
CA HIS A 150 -0.05 -3.71 4.86
C HIS A 150 -0.22 -2.17 4.89
N LEU A 151 -0.90 -1.62 5.88
CA LEU A 151 -1.14 -0.18 6.01
C LEU A 151 -0.07 0.50 6.89
N VAL A 152 1.19 0.25 6.58
CA VAL A 152 2.39 0.60 7.36
C VAL A 152 2.34 1.97 8.02
N ALA A 153 2.11 3.03 7.24
CA ALA A 153 2.07 4.40 7.72
C ALA A 153 0.91 4.68 8.70
N GLY A 154 -0.17 3.90 8.60
CA GLY A 154 -1.33 4.04 9.49
C GLY A 154 -1.25 3.15 10.72
N ASP A 155 -0.51 2.05 10.66
CA ASP A 155 -0.39 1.09 11.75
C ASP A 155 0.70 1.53 12.74
N ASN A 156 1.84 2.01 12.24
CA ASN A 156 2.92 2.58 13.07
C ASN A 156 3.50 3.85 12.42
N PRO A 157 2.80 4.98 12.53
CA PRO A 157 3.21 6.24 11.92
C PRO A 157 4.55 6.77 12.45
N ALA A 158 4.86 6.53 13.72
CA ALA A 158 6.08 7.04 14.33
C ALA A 158 7.34 6.41 13.71
N GLU A 159 7.39 5.09 13.63
CA GLU A 159 8.54 4.38 13.04
C GLU A 159 8.63 4.59 11.52
N PHE A 160 7.48 4.62 10.85
CA PHE A 160 7.42 4.97 9.43
C PHE A 160 7.98 6.37 9.15
N LEU A 161 7.62 7.36 9.98
CA LEU A 161 8.13 8.73 9.86
C LEU A 161 9.65 8.80 10.02
N VAL A 162 10.22 8.08 10.99
CA VAL A 162 11.68 7.98 11.20
C VAL A 162 12.36 7.43 9.94
N ALA A 163 11.83 6.38 9.33
CA ALA A 163 12.38 5.82 8.10
C ALA A 163 12.37 6.83 6.94
N VAL A 164 11.24 7.56 6.76
CA VAL A 164 11.13 8.59 5.72
C VAL A 164 12.05 9.77 5.98
N GLN A 165 12.18 10.23 7.23
CA GLN A 165 13.11 11.31 7.61
C GLN A 165 14.55 10.90 7.33
N GLY A 166 14.93 9.64 7.56
CA GLY A 166 16.22 9.11 7.23
C GLY A 166 16.54 9.22 5.73
N LEU A 167 15.59 8.90 4.84
CA LEU A 167 15.76 9.11 3.40
C LEU A 167 15.88 10.59 3.06
N LEU A 168 14.98 11.44 3.58
CA LEU A 168 14.96 12.87 3.26
C LEU A 168 16.25 13.58 3.69
N SER A 169 16.85 13.20 4.82
CA SER A 169 18.13 13.76 5.31
C SER A 169 19.31 13.45 4.38
N ARG A 170 19.23 12.38 3.59
CA ARG A 170 20.28 12.00 2.63
C ARG A 170 20.19 12.73 1.29
N VAL A 171 19.02 13.28 0.97
CA VAL A 171 18.72 13.87 -0.36
C VAL A 171 18.45 15.37 -0.34
N ASN A 172 18.59 16.00 0.82
CA ASN A 172 18.49 17.46 1.01
C ASN A 172 19.80 18.17 0.76
#